data_494af38076a1f6ea5abd3b62d423fa14
#
_entry.id   494af38076a1f6ea5abd3b62d423fa14
#
_cell.length_a   1.000
_cell.length_b   1.000
_cell.length_c   1.000
_cell.angle_alpha   90.00
_cell.angle_beta   90.00
_cell.angle_gamma   90.00
#
_symmetry.space_group_name_H-M   'P 1'
#
loop_
_entity.id
_entity.type
_entity.pdbx_description
1 polymer ?
#
loop_
_entity_poly.entity_id
_entity_poly.type
_entity_poly.pdbx_seq_one_letter_code
_entity_poly.pdbx_strand_id
1 'polypeptide(L)'
;EWYDRILIDILFVASRFYRMAIQFRIWMYDKRVIRNHALGCLVVSIGNLSCGGTGKTPVVEVFARTLSEKGRKVAILSRGYRSKKRSFLFRLMQRFRSQKIELPPKVVSDGHNLLLESDYAGDEPYMLASNLRKVAVLVDKDRVKSGLYAVEQYQSDVIILDDGFQYLM
;
A
#
# COMPACT_ATOMS: atom_id res chain seq x y z
N GLU A 1 10.44 15.56 -37.23
CA GLU A 1 11.89 15.29 -37.22
C GLU A 1 12.68 16.26 -36.30
N TRP A 2 12.52 17.60 -36.34
CA TRP A 2 13.16 18.50 -35.37
C TRP A 2 12.40 18.54 -34.03
N TYR A 3 11.10 18.33 -34.01
CA TYR A 3 10.29 18.21 -32.79
C TYR A 3 10.70 17.00 -31.96
N ASP A 4 11.07 15.89 -32.61
CA ASP A 4 11.48 14.66 -31.91
C ASP A 4 12.78 14.90 -31.12
N ARG A 5 13.72 15.65 -31.69
CA ARG A 5 14.97 16.01 -30.99
C ARG A 5 14.70 16.90 -29.78
N ILE A 6 13.87 17.92 -29.93
CA ILE A 6 13.50 18.81 -28.81
C ILE A 6 12.79 18.01 -27.72
N LEU A 7 11.87 17.11 -28.09
CA LEU A 7 11.18 16.26 -27.12
C LEU A 7 12.16 15.35 -26.37
N ILE A 8 13.11 14.74 -27.06
CA ILE A 8 14.15 13.91 -26.46
C ILE A 8 15.01 14.72 -25.48
N ASP A 9 15.43 15.91 -25.85
CA ASP A 9 16.23 16.77 -25.00
C ASP A 9 15.45 17.19 -23.73
N ILE A 10 14.18 17.55 -23.87
CA ILE A 10 13.31 17.87 -22.73
C ILE A 10 13.16 16.66 -21.80
N LEU A 11 12.88 15.48 -22.38
CA LEU A 11 12.76 14.24 -21.60
C LEU A 11 14.08 13.87 -20.91
N PHE A 12 15.21 14.08 -21.57
CA PHE A 12 16.52 13.85 -20.99
C PHE A 12 16.77 14.78 -19.78
N VAL A 13 16.50 16.06 -19.91
CA VAL A 13 16.63 17.02 -18.80
C VAL A 13 15.66 16.65 -17.66
N ALA A 14 14.40 16.34 -17.98
CA ALA A 14 13.43 15.92 -16.98
C ALA A 14 13.85 14.64 -16.25
N SER A 15 14.46 13.68 -16.94
CA SER A 15 14.99 12.45 -16.35
C SER A 15 16.12 12.71 -15.34
N ARG A 16 16.95 13.72 -15.61
CA ARG A 16 18.04 14.13 -14.67
C ARG A 16 17.46 14.72 -13.38
N PHE A 17 16.46 15.60 -13.51
CA PHE A 17 15.76 16.13 -12.32
C PHE A 17 15.05 15.05 -11.52
N TYR A 18 14.38 14.13 -12.20
CA TYR A 18 13.74 12.99 -11.55
C TYR A 18 14.75 12.12 -10.79
N ARG A 19 15.90 11.81 -11.40
CA ARG A 19 16.99 11.08 -10.73
C ARG A 19 17.47 11.79 -9.49
N MET A 20 17.71 13.12 -9.59
CA MET A 20 18.14 13.91 -8.44
C MET A 20 17.10 13.88 -7.30
N ALA A 21 15.82 13.99 -7.62
CA ALA A 21 14.75 13.92 -6.63
C ALA A 21 14.71 12.56 -5.92
N ILE A 22 14.89 11.45 -6.67
CA ILE A 22 14.97 10.10 -6.09
C ILE A 22 16.21 9.97 -5.19
N GLN A 23 17.37 10.39 -5.66
CA GLN A 23 18.61 10.32 -4.87
C GLN A 23 18.51 11.15 -3.59
N PHE A 24 17.91 12.36 -3.67
CA PHE A 24 17.66 13.19 -2.51
C PHE A 24 16.70 12.52 -1.52
N ARG A 25 15.66 11.87 -2.01
CA ARG A 25 14.73 11.10 -1.17
C ARG A 25 15.45 9.96 -0.46
N ILE A 26 16.25 9.14 -1.17
CA ILE A 26 17.04 8.06 -0.59
C ILE A 26 17.97 8.60 0.49
N TRP A 27 18.70 9.68 0.19
CA TRP A 27 19.59 10.35 1.14
C TRP A 27 18.86 10.78 2.41
N MET A 28 17.62 11.31 2.31
CA MET A 28 16.83 11.68 3.49
C MET A 28 16.50 10.47 4.37
N TYR A 29 16.24 9.28 3.78
CA TYR A 29 16.04 8.05 4.54
C TYR A 29 17.34 7.57 5.18
N ASP A 30 18.45 7.57 4.46
CA ASP A 30 19.76 7.15 4.97
C ASP A 30 20.23 8.04 6.14
N LYS A 31 19.96 9.34 6.05
CA LYS A 31 20.27 10.30 7.12
C LYS A 31 19.22 10.32 8.24
N ARG A 32 18.22 9.44 8.20
CA ARG A 32 17.11 9.35 9.17
C ARG A 32 16.32 10.66 9.34
N VAL A 33 16.37 11.56 8.36
CA VAL A 33 15.52 12.75 8.31
C VAL A 33 14.05 12.33 8.19
N ILE A 34 13.80 11.29 7.36
CA ILE A 34 12.53 10.60 7.31
C ILE A 34 12.67 9.34 8.16
N ARG A 35 11.80 9.21 9.17
CA ARG A 35 11.86 8.07 10.11
C ARG A 35 11.24 6.83 9.47
N ASN A 36 11.93 5.72 9.62
CA ASN A 36 11.36 4.40 9.36
C ASN A 36 10.56 3.95 10.59
N HIS A 37 9.41 3.36 10.37
CA HIS A 37 8.56 2.84 11.44
C HIS A 37 8.69 1.31 11.49
N ALA A 38 9.27 0.79 12.56
CA ALA A 38 9.27 -0.64 12.81
C ALA A 38 7.89 -1.07 13.31
N LEU A 39 7.27 -2.03 12.65
CA LEU A 39 5.95 -2.56 13.03
C LEU A 39 6.02 -3.71 14.03
N GLY A 40 7.24 -4.18 14.39
CA GLY A 40 7.43 -5.30 15.30
C GLY A 40 7.08 -6.67 14.71
N CYS A 41 6.87 -6.78 13.42
CA CYS A 41 6.55 -8.00 12.69
C CYS A 41 7.33 -8.10 11.37
N LEU A 42 7.27 -9.27 10.71
CA LEU A 42 7.88 -9.45 9.40
C LEU A 42 7.07 -8.68 8.33
N VAL A 43 7.72 -7.79 7.60
CA VAL A 43 7.11 -7.06 6.49
C VAL A 43 7.73 -7.52 5.17
N VAL A 44 6.88 -7.99 4.27
CA VAL A 44 7.25 -8.45 2.93
C VAL A 44 6.61 -7.54 1.89
N SER A 45 7.42 -6.93 1.04
CA SER A 45 6.93 -6.08 -0.04
C SER A 45 6.93 -6.84 -1.37
N ILE A 46 5.77 -6.92 -2.01
CA ILE A 46 5.61 -7.48 -3.34
C ILE A 46 5.28 -6.33 -4.30
N GLY A 47 6.09 -6.17 -5.33
CA GLY A 47 5.93 -5.09 -6.30
C GLY A 47 6.55 -5.44 -7.65
N ASN A 48 6.33 -4.61 -8.65
CA ASN A 48 6.90 -4.77 -9.99
C ASN A 48 8.15 -3.92 -10.18
N LEU A 49 9.13 -4.49 -10.87
CA LEU A 49 10.30 -3.76 -11.38
C LEU A 49 9.98 -3.12 -12.75
N SER A 50 8.96 -3.59 -13.46
CA SER A 50 8.53 -3.09 -14.77
C SER A 50 7.12 -2.51 -14.72
N CYS A 51 6.82 -1.57 -15.62
CA CYS A 51 5.47 -1.06 -15.80
C CYS A 51 4.60 -2.10 -16.53
N GLY A 52 3.40 -2.38 -16.02
CA GLY A 52 2.40 -3.26 -16.64
C GLY A 52 1.79 -4.29 -15.70
N GLY A 53 0.83 -5.03 -16.20
CA GLY A 53 0.14 -6.11 -15.48
C GLY A 53 1.00 -7.37 -15.41
N THR A 54 1.89 -7.48 -14.46
CA THR A 54 2.87 -8.59 -14.35
C THR A 54 2.43 -9.70 -13.40
N GLY A 55 1.13 -9.83 -13.12
CA GLY A 55 0.63 -10.92 -12.28
C GLY A 55 1.00 -10.83 -10.79
N LYS A 56 1.17 -9.61 -10.25
CA LYS A 56 1.45 -9.40 -8.82
C LYS A 56 0.40 -10.03 -7.90
N THR A 57 -0.86 -9.78 -8.17
CA THR A 57 -1.98 -10.22 -7.34
C THR A 57 -2.01 -11.73 -7.12
N PRO A 58 -1.80 -12.60 -8.15
CA PRO A 58 -1.63 -14.03 -7.93
C PRO A 58 -0.43 -14.39 -7.05
N VAL A 59 0.69 -13.67 -7.16
CA VAL A 59 1.87 -13.92 -6.31
C VAL A 59 1.58 -13.56 -4.86
N VAL A 60 0.94 -12.41 -4.60
CA VAL A 60 0.49 -12.00 -3.26
C VAL A 60 -0.45 -13.05 -2.68
N GLU A 61 -1.41 -13.53 -3.47
CA GLU A 61 -2.38 -14.53 -3.06
C GLU A 61 -1.72 -15.85 -2.65
N VAL A 62 -0.88 -16.42 -3.52
CA VAL A 62 -0.18 -17.68 -3.26
C VAL A 62 0.70 -17.56 -2.02
N PHE A 63 1.44 -16.45 -1.90
CA PHE A 63 2.34 -16.23 -0.78
C PHE A 63 1.58 -16.09 0.54
N ALA A 64 0.51 -15.28 0.56
CA ALA A 64 -0.35 -15.11 1.74
C ALA A 64 -1.01 -16.43 2.16
N ARG A 65 -1.53 -17.20 1.20
CA ARG A 65 -2.14 -18.50 1.43
C ARG A 65 -1.15 -19.48 2.06
N THR A 66 0.04 -19.60 1.47
CA THR A 66 1.09 -20.52 1.97
C THR A 66 1.51 -20.17 3.40
N LEU A 67 1.65 -18.89 3.72
CA LEU A 67 2.00 -18.47 5.08
C LEU A 67 0.86 -18.74 6.07
N SER A 68 -0.38 -18.47 5.68
CA SER A 68 -1.56 -18.72 6.51
C SER A 68 -1.75 -20.23 6.78
N GLU A 69 -1.53 -21.09 5.79
CA GLU A 69 -1.56 -22.55 5.93
C GLU A 69 -0.48 -23.08 6.88
N LYS A 70 0.66 -22.39 6.95
CA LYS A 70 1.73 -22.65 7.93
C LYS A 70 1.44 -22.10 9.33
N GLY A 71 0.23 -21.60 9.57
CA GLY A 71 -0.19 -21.09 10.87
C GLY A 71 0.25 -19.66 11.18
N ARG A 72 0.77 -18.91 10.20
CA ARG A 72 1.14 -17.50 10.41
C ARG A 72 -0.09 -16.60 10.35
N LYS A 73 -0.13 -15.57 11.18
CA LYS A 73 -1.18 -14.54 11.17
C LYS A 73 -0.83 -13.46 10.14
N VAL A 74 -1.38 -13.59 8.95
CA VAL A 74 -1.02 -12.76 7.79
C VAL A 74 -2.00 -11.61 7.62
N ALA A 75 -1.50 -10.40 7.36
CA ALA A 75 -2.28 -9.28 6.88
C ALA A 75 -1.73 -8.77 5.54
N ILE A 76 -2.63 -8.44 4.61
CA ILE A 76 -2.30 -7.80 3.34
C ILE A 76 -2.69 -6.33 3.43
N LEU A 77 -1.75 -5.43 3.10
CA LEU A 77 -2.00 -4.00 3.03
C LEU A 77 -2.00 -3.56 1.57
N SER A 78 -3.14 -3.11 1.08
CA SER A 78 -3.31 -2.54 -0.26
C SER A 78 -3.62 -1.05 -0.23
N ARG A 79 -3.33 -0.33 -1.32
CA ARG A 79 -3.60 1.11 -1.44
C ARG A 79 -5.05 1.43 -1.79
N GLY A 80 -5.77 0.46 -2.36
CA GLY A 80 -7.14 0.65 -2.83
C GLY A 80 -7.21 1.56 -4.04
N TYR A 81 -6.54 1.19 -5.10
CA TYR A 81 -6.64 1.88 -6.39
C TYR A 81 -8.10 1.84 -6.88
N ARG A 82 -8.64 3.00 -7.33
CA ARG A 82 -10.04 3.19 -7.76
C ARG A 82 -11.13 3.02 -6.70
N SER A 83 -10.80 2.82 -5.42
CA SER A 83 -11.84 2.78 -4.38
C SER A 83 -12.59 4.12 -4.29
N LYS A 84 -13.90 4.10 -4.08
CA LYS A 84 -14.70 5.32 -3.86
C LYS A 84 -14.10 6.13 -2.71
N LYS A 85 -13.70 7.36 -3.02
CA LYS A 85 -13.16 8.28 -2.02
C LYS A 85 -14.29 8.68 -1.08
N ARG A 86 -14.02 8.71 0.23
CA ARG A 86 -14.95 9.33 1.19
C ARG A 86 -15.29 10.75 0.72
N SER A 87 -16.54 11.17 0.92
CA SER A 87 -17.07 12.46 0.44
C SER A 87 -16.10 13.62 0.66
N PHE A 88 -15.99 14.51 -0.32
CA PHE A 88 -15.18 15.73 -0.25
C PHE A 88 -15.56 16.60 0.95
N LEU A 89 -16.87 16.72 1.23
CA LEU A 89 -17.40 17.44 2.40
C LEU A 89 -16.89 16.87 3.71
N PHE A 90 -16.80 15.55 3.85
CA PHE A 90 -16.27 14.89 5.06
C PHE A 90 -14.79 15.21 5.27
N ARG A 91 -13.97 15.25 4.19
CA ARG A 91 -12.58 15.65 4.26
C ARG A 91 -12.39 17.12 4.60
N LEU A 92 -13.27 17.99 4.09
CA LEU A 92 -13.25 19.43 4.39
C LEU A 92 -13.62 19.68 5.85
N MET A 93 -14.65 19.00 6.37
CA MET A 93 -15.02 19.08 7.79
C MET A 93 -13.91 18.60 8.73
N GLN A 94 -13.17 17.54 8.36
CA GLN A 94 -12.01 17.08 9.13
C GLN A 94 -10.86 18.10 9.15
N ARG A 95 -10.69 18.87 8.08
CA ARG A 95 -9.62 19.88 7.99
C ARG A 95 -9.87 21.06 8.94
N PHE A 96 -11.13 21.36 9.23
CA PHE A 96 -11.53 22.44 10.15
C PHE A 96 -11.67 21.97 11.61
N ARG A 97 -11.68 20.66 11.85
CA ARG A 97 -11.74 20.14 13.21
C ARG A 97 -10.31 20.01 13.77
N SER A 98 -10.03 20.73 14.84
CA SER A 98 -8.70 20.82 15.51
C SER A 98 -8.13 19.47 16.02
N GLN A 99 -8.96 18.44 16.11
CA GLN A 99 -8.51 17.07 16.38
C GLN A 99 -8.52 16.29 15.07
N LYS A 100 -7.32 15.86 14.62
CA LYS A 100 -7.19 14.80 13.62
C LYS A 100 -7.73 13.51 14.22
N ILE A 101 -9.00 13.23 14.01
CA ILE A 101 -9.55 11.90 14.27
C ILE A 101 -8.87 10.99 13.23
N GLU A 102 -7.87 10.24 13.62
CA GLU A 102 -7.27 9.22 12.79
C GLU A 102 -8.30 8.10 12.60
N LEU A 103 -8.98 8.16 11.46
CA LEU A 103 -9.94 7.13 11.12
C LEU A 103 -9.21 5.80 10.91
N PRO A 104 -9.75 4.68 11.41
CA PRO A 104 -9.14 3.38 11.18
C PRO A 104 -9.01 3.08 9.68
N PRO A 105 -8.07 2.23 9.26
CA PRO A 105 -7.97 1.78 7.88
C PRO A 105 -9.28 1.12 7.47
N LYS A 106 -9.55 1.05 6.18
CA LYS A 106 -10.67 0.28 5.66
C LYS A 106 -10.32 -1.20 5.76
N VAL A 107 -11.05 -1.94 6.58
CA VAL A 107 -10.91 -3.39 6.68
C VAL A 107 -11.81 -4.03 5.62
N VAL A 108 -11.22 -4.70 4.64
CA VAL A 108 -11.96 -5.41 3.59
C VAL A 108 -12.34 -6.80 4.07
N SER A 109 -11.41 -7.47 4.75
CA SER A 109 -11.64 -8.76 5.41
C SER A 109 -10.87 -8.81 6.74
N ASP A 110 -11.50 -9.39 7.74
CA ASP A 110 -10.87 -9.71 9.03
C ASP A 110 -10.22 -11.11 9.04
N GLY A 111 -10.20 -11.78 7.88
CA GLY A 111 -9.75 -13.15 7.70
C GLY A 111 -10.87 -14.21 7.81
N HIS A 112 -12.04 -13.83 8.31
CA HIS A 112 -13.21 -14.70 8.42
C HIS A 112 -14.38 -14.20 7.58
N ASN A 113 -14.62 -12.88 7.60
CA ASN A 113 -15.75 -12.24 6.95
C ASN A 113 -15.26 -11.17 5.96
N LEU A 114 -15.98 -11.04 4.84
CA LEU A 114 -15.88 -9.88 3.96
C LEU A 114 -16.72 -8.75 4.57
N LEU A 115 -16.06 -7.62 4.88
CA LEU A 115 -16.66 -6.48 5.58
C LEU A 115 -16.97 -5.30 4.64
N LEU A 116 -16.36 -5.28 3.45
CA LEU A 116 -16.54 -4.22 2.46
C LEU A 116 -16.72 -4.80 1.06
N GLU A 117 -17.59 -4.16 0.29
CA GLU A 117 -17.79 -4.46 -1.13
C GLU A 117 -16.67 -3.88 -2.01
N SER A 118 -16.55 -4.39 -3.26
CA SER A 118 -15.51 -3.98 -4.22
C SER A 118 -15.51 -2.48 -4.50
N ASP A 119 -16.67 -1.83 -4.55
CA ASP A 119 -16.83 -0.39 -4.77
C ASP A 119 -16.04 0.47 -3.75
N TYR A 120 -15.98 0.01 -2.49
CA TYR A 120 -15.32 0.72 -1.39
C TYR A 120 -13.91 0.21 -1.12
N ALA A 121 -13.65 -1.06 -1.37
CA ALA A 121 -12.35 -1.69 -1.20
C ALA A 121 -11.42 -1.40 -2.39
N GLY A 122 -11.96 -1.45 -3.60
CA GLY A 122 -11.26 -1.59 -4.87
C GLY A 122 -11.21 -3.05 -5.31
N ASP A 123 -11.13 -3.29 -6.62
CA ASP A 123 -11.28 -4.63 -7.20
C ASP A 123 -10.20 -5.61 -6.72
N GLU A 124 -8.92 -5.19 -6.73
CA GLU A 124 -7.80 -6.06 -6.33
C GLU A 124 -7.85 -6.46 -4.84
N PRO A 125 -8.00 -5.54 -3.87
CA PRO A 125 -8.14 -5.92 -2.46
C PRO A 125 -9.38 -6.77 -2.17
N TYR A 126 -10.50 -6.50 -2.88
CA TYR A 126 -11.71 -7.29 -2.73
C TYR A 126 -11.51 -8.72 -3.23
N MET A 127 -10.86 -8.89 -4.40
CA MET A 127 -10.54 -10.20 -4.96
C MET A 127 -9.63 -11.01 -4.01
N LEU A 128 -8.57 -10.38 -3.48
CA LEU A 128 -7.69 -11.01 -2.50
C LEU A 128 -8.45 -11.44 -1.25
N ALA A 129 -9.32 -10.57 -0.72
CA ALA A 129 -10.14 -10.85 0.46
C ALA A 129 -11.15 -11.99 0.22
N SER A 130 -11.71 -12.10 -1.01
CA SER A 130 -12.64 -13.15 -1.38
C SER A 130 -11.97 -14.52 -1.52
N ASN A 131 -10.72 -14.54 -2.01
CA ASN A 131 -9.99 -15.77 -2.30
C ASN A 131 -9.22 -16.31 -1.09
N LEU A 132 -8.95 -15.47 -0.10
CA LEU A 132 -8.10 -15.80 1.04
C LEU A 132 -8.91 -15.94 2.32
N ARG A 133 -8.80 -17.10 2.97
CA ARG A 133 -9.32 -17.33 4.31
C ARG A 133 -8.20 -17.18 5.33
N LYS A 134 -8.53 -16.72 6.53
CA LYS A 134 -7.61 -16.49 7.66
C LYS A 134 -6.53 -15.44 7.37
N VAL A 135 -6.76 -14.56 6.39
CA VAL A 135 -5.86 -13.46 6.04
C VAL A 135 -6.65 -12.15 6.14
N ALA A 136 -6.17 -11.23 6.96
CA ALA A 136 -6.77 -9.90 7.03
C ALA A 136 -6.36 -9.07 5.81
N VAL A 137 -7.30 -8.32 5.23
CA VAL A 137 -7.03 -7.44 4.09
C VAL A 137 -7.47 -6.02 4.43
N LEU A 138 -6.51 -5.10 4.43
CA LEU A 138 -6.72 -3.71 4.80
C LEU A 138 -6.34 -2.76 3.66
N VAL A 139 -7.10 -1.68 3.56
CA VAL A 139 -6.90 -0.65 2.53
C VAL A 139 -6.75 0.73 3.18
N ASP A 140 -5.58 1.31 3.03
CA ASP A 140 -5.32 2.72 3.39
C ASP A 140 -4.14 3.24 2.55
N LYS A 141 -4.04 4.57 2.46
CA LYS A 141 -2.88 5.24 1.89
C LYS A 141 -1.69 5.23 2.84
N ASP A 142 -1.96 5.29 4.14
CA ASP A 142 -0.98 5.23 5.19
C ASP A 142 -0.72 3.77 5.58
N ARG A 143 0.43 3.26 5.15
CA ARG A 143 0.85 1.87 5.38
C ARG A 143 1.28 1.63 6.81
N VAL A 144 1.88 2.64 7.45
CA VAL A 144 2.32 2.54 8.85
C VAL A 144 1.11 2.38 9.74
N LYS A 145 0.11 3.25 9.57
CA LYS A 145 -1.16 3.18 10.31
C LYS A 145 -1.86 1.84 10.11
N SER A 146 -1.98 1.39 8.86
CA SER A 146 -2.62 0.10 8.55
C SER A 146 -1.85 -1.08 9.12
N GLY A 147 -0.52 -1.00 9.11
CA GLY A 147 0.35 -2.03 9.67
C GLY A 147 0.22 -2.13 11.18
N LEU A 148 0.29 -1.00 11.88
CA LEU A 148 0.06 -0.96 13.33
C LEU A 148 -1.33 -1.51 13.69
N TYR A 149 -2.36 -1.09 12.96
CA TYR A 149 -3.70 -1.59 13.16
C TYR A 149 -3.80 -3.12 12.96
N ALA A 150 -3.12 -3.66 11.92
CA ALA A 150 -3.10 -5.10 11.66
C ALA A 150 -2.40 -5.88 12.78
N VAL A 151 -1.31 -5.34 13.32
CA VAL A 151 -0.59 -5.96 14.45
C VAL A 151 -1.45 -5.92 15.73
N GLU A 152 -2.05 -4.77 16.04
CA GLU A 152 -2.82 -4.58 17.26
C GLU A 152 -4.15 -5.36 17.26
N GLN A 153 -4.92 -5.29 16.17
CA GLN A 153 -6.27 -5.87 16.12
C GLN A 153 -6.28 -7.35 15.70
N TYR A 154 -5.39 -7.73 14.78
CA TYR A 154 -5.36 -9.11 14.23
C TYR A 154 -4.14 -9.89 14.71
N GLN A 155 -3.27 -9.28 15.54
CA GLN A 155 -2.03 -9.91 16.02
C GLN A 155 -1.19 -10.45 14.85
N SER A 156 -1.18 -9.72 13.74
CA SER A 156 -0.48 -10.13 12.53
C SER A 156 1.02 -10.19 12.77
N ASP A 157 1.63 -11.34 12.51
CA ASP A 157 3.07 -11.56 12.61
C ASP A 157 3.77 -11.46 11.26
N VAL A 158 3.00 -11.44 10.15
CA VAL A 158 3.48 -11.18 8.81
C VAL A 158 2.57 -10.18 8.11
N ILE A 159 3.16 -9.13 7.58
CA ILE A 159 2.48 -8.13 6.76
C ILE A 159 3.00 -8.22 5.33
N ILE A 160 2.09 -8.34 4.37
CA ILE A 160 2.40 -8.30 2.94
C ILE A 160 1.95 -6.96 2.38
N LEU A 161 2.90 -6.20 1.83
CA LEU A 161 2.60 -4.96 1.12
C LEU A 161 2.35 -5.26 -0.34
N ASP A 162 1.13 -5.09 -0.77
CA ASP A 162 0.77 -5.11 -2.18
C ASP A 162 1.18 -3.77 -2.81
N ASP A 163 2.00 -3.86 -3.88
CA ASP A 163 2.60 -2.72 -4.58
C ASP A 163 3.47 -1.83 -3.68
N GLY A 164 4.32 -2.46 -2.86
CA GLY A 164 5.08 -1.79 -1.80
C GLY A 164 6.43 -1.21 -2.20
N PHE A 165 6.98 -1.46 -3.41
CA PHE A 165 8.33 -1.02 -3.81
C PHE A 165 8.52 0.51 -3.85
N GLN A 166 7.45 1.26 -3.92
CA GLN A 166 7.50 2.72 -3.89
C GLN A 166 7.66 3.30 -2.48
N TYR A 167 7.55 2.47 -1.46
CA TYR A 167 7.65 2.86 -0.06
C TYR A 167 8.98 2.36 0.51
N LEU A 168 9.90 3.28 0.73
CA LEU A 168 11.07 3.05 1.57
C LEU A 168 10.56 3.09 3.03
N MET A 169 10.57 1.97 3.70
CA MET A 169 10.27 1.87 5.12
C MET A 169 11.54 2.01 5.95
#